data_5b8c177959d70300d68fcd1ab23662cd
#
_entry.id   5b8c177959d70300d68fcd1ab23662cd
#
_cell.length_a   1.000
_cell.length_b   1.000
_cell.length_c   1.000
_cell.angle_alpha   90.00
_cell.angle_beta   90.00
_cell.angle_gamma   90.00
#
_symmetry.space_group_name_H-M   'P 1'
#
loop_
_entity.id
_entity.type
_entity.pdbx_description
1 polymer ?
#
loop_
_entity_poly.entity_id
_entity_poly.type
_entity_poly.pdbx_seq_one_letter_code
_entity_poly.pdbx_strand_id
1 'polypeptide(L)'
;MKVLVIPDVHLQDWMFRVADRIMETYKYDLVVILGDLVDSHIYGADLDAYKKTMEAAAWFAKKYKDRIVWLYGNHEIAYIDEKNCMCSGHNSNATEIVNEGLKRIKDVGLDILVATWIGGVIFSHAGISDFYSNIPALEQNLEPWQGWDYVTDKINNTRYTELWTPQSPLWYRPNYIYLPLNYGNCLQIAGHTPSKYPYFFHNLVLIDTFYPGGANLFCVVDTETYEITYIDRELNKVYDEGAD
;
A
#
# COMPACT_ATOMS: atom_id res chain seq x y z
N MET A 1 17.60 6.14 2.09
CA MET A 1 16.71 6.56 0.97
C MET A 1 15.37 7.00 1.55
N LYS A 2 14.83 8.14 1.08
CA LYS A 2 13.54 8.65 1.58
C LYS A 2 12.41 8.28 0.64
N VAL A 3 11.44 7.54 1.15
CA VAL A 3 10.31 6.98 0.41
C VAL A 3 9.01 7.66 0.86
N LEU A 4 8.32 8.30 -0.08
CA LEU A 4 6.93 8.74 0.13
C LEU A 4 6.00 7.54 0.00
N VAL A 5 5.07 7.37 0.93
CA VAL A 5 4.08 6.29 0.90
C VAL A 5 2.68 6.89 0.77
N ILE A 6 1.95 6.46 -0.25
CA ILE A 6 0.56 6.82 -0.48
C ILE A 6 -0.30 5.65 -0.01
N PRO A 7 -1.11 5.83 1.04
CA PRO A 7 -2.02 4.79 1.52
C PRO A 7 -3.25 4.63 0.63
N ASP A 8 -4.27 4.01 1.15
CA ASP A 8 -5.56 3.76 0.52
C ASP A 8 -6.18 5.03 -0.09
N VAL A 9 -6.50 5.00 -1.36
CA VAL A 9 -6.96 6.18 -2.12
C VAL A 9 -8.49 6.29 -2.14
N HIS A 10 -9.19 5.18 -2.32
CA HIS A 10 -10.65 5.09 -2.25
C HIS A 10 -11.40 6.20 -3.00
N LEU A 11 -11.10 6.34 -4.31
CA LEU A 11 -11.66 7.34 -5.23
C LEU A 11 -11.31 8.81 -4.89
N GLN A 12 -10.29 9.06 -4.08
CA GLN A 12 -9.80 10.39 -3.76
C GLN A 12 -8.68 10.81 -4.74
N ASP A 13 -9.02 11.06 -6.01
CA ASP A 13 -8.09 11.41 -7.10
C ASP A 13 -7.12 12.54 -6.77
N TRP A 14 -7.55 13.47 -5.89
CA TRP A 14 -6.75 14.61 -5.43
C TRP A 14 -5.45 14.19 -4.69
N MET A 15 -5.41 12.98 -4.10
CA MET A 15 -4.22 12.49 -3.39
C MET A 15 -3.00 12.44 -4.31
N PHE A 16 -3.16 12.07 -5.59
CA PHE A 16 -2.06 12.05 -6.56
C PHE A 16 -1.50 13.45 -6.83
N ARG A 17 -2.35 14.48 -6.84
CA ARG A 17 -1.89 15.87 -7.01
C ARG A 17 -1.13 16.38 -5.79
N VAL A 18 -1.59 16.03 -4.58
CA VAL A 18 -0.88 16.39 -3.35
C VAL A 18 0.45 15.63 -3.26
N ALA A 19 0.46 14.32 -3.55
CA ALA A 19 1.68 13.51 -3.60
C ALA A 19 2.70 14.06 -4.63
N ASP A 20 2.23 14.52 -5.78
CA ASP A 20 3.06 15.19 -6.79
C ASP A 20 3.73 16.45 -6.22
N ARG A 21 2.97 17.31 -5.54
CA ARG A 21 3.52 18.51 -4.87
C ARG A 21 4.53 18.15 -3.78
N ILE A 22 4.26 17.09 -3.00
CA ILE A 22 5.20 16.59 -1.98
C ILE A 22 6.50 16.14 -2.64
N MET A 23 6.43 15.30 -3.69
CA MET A 23 7.60 14.82 -4.43
C MET A 23 8.42 15.97 -5.05
N GLU A 24 7.75 16.98 -5.62
CA GLU A 24 8.42 18.14 -6.21
C GLU A 24 9.04 19.07 -5.16
N THR A 25 8.40 19.22 -3.99
CA THR A 25 8.86 20.12 -2.92
C THR A 25 10.04 19.51 -2.16
N TYR A 26 9.91 18.26 -1.73
CA TYR A 26 10.89 17.64 -0.84
C TYR A 26 11.92 16.78 -1.58
N LYS A 27 11.72 16.51 -2.88
CA LYS A 27 12.63 15.73 -3.74
C LYS A 27 12.96 14.35 -3.16
N TYR A 28 11.93 13.64 -2.64
CA TYR A 28 12.10 12.28 -2.16
C TYR A 28 12.53 11.33 -3.27
N ASP A 29 13.24 10.27 -2.89
CA ASP A 29 13.90 9.38 -3.85
C ASP A 29 12.90 8.48 -4.58
N LEU A 30 11.90 7.99 -3.88
CA LEU A 30 10.95 6.99 -4.34
C LEU A 30 9.55 7.29 -3.81
N VAL A 31 8.52 6.79 -4.50
CA VAL A 31 7.15 6.73 -3.99
C VAL A 31 6.63 5.30 -4.04
N VAL A 32 5.91 4.87 -3.00
CA VAL A 32 5.23 3.58 -2.94
C VAL A 32 3.73 3.83 -2.81
N ILE A 33 2.93 3.17 -3.66
CA ILE A 33 1.47 3.17 -3.60
C ILE A 33 1.03 1.86 -2.95
N LEU A 34 0.24 1.92 -1.88
CA LEU A 34 -0.18 0.73 -1.15
C LEU A 34 -1.45 0.05 -1.69
N GLY A 35 -2.03 0.58 -2.79
CA GLY A 35 -3.25 0.03 -3.40
C GLY A 35 -4.53 0.69 -2.91
N ASP A 36 -5.64 -0.01 -3.07
CA ASP A 36 -7.00 0.45 -2.79
C ASP A 36 -7.30 1.81 -3.43
N LEU A 37 -7.12 1.87 -4.76
CA LEU A 37 -7.42 3.07 -5.54
C LEU A 37 -8.91 3.32 -5.65
N VAL A 38 -9.69 2.25 -5.66
CA VAL A 38 -11.08 2.21 -6.07
C VAL A 38 -11.99 1.86 -4.91
N ASP A 39 -13.27 1.93 -5.17
CA ASP A 39 -14.37 1.76 -4.23
C ASP A 39 -14.35 2.78 -3.09
N SER A 40 -15.50 3.24 -2.73
CA SER A 40 -15.67 4.18 -1.63
C SER A 40 -17.09 4.11 -1.12
N HIS A 41 -17.26 4.10 0.18
CA HIS A 41 -18.58 4.18 0.80
C HIS A 41 -19.29 5.53 0.52
N ILE A 42 -18.54 6.55 0.11
CA ILE A 42 -19.08 7.89 -0.21
C ILE A 42 -19.37 8.01 -1.71
N TYR A 43 -18.45 7.57 -2.57
CA TYR A 43 -18.47 7.79 -4.02
C TYR A 43 -18.68 6.51 -4.84
N GLY A 44 -18.95 5.38 -4.22
CA GLY A 44 -18.93 4.07 -4.88
C GLY A 44 -19.94 3.86 -6.01
N ALA A 45 -20.98 4.71 -6.13
CA ALA A 45 -21.92 4.69 -7.25
C ALA A 45 -21.53 5.66 -8.39
N ASP A 46 -20.55 6.55 -8.19
CA ASP A 46 -20.16 7.57 -9.15
C ASP A 46 -19.05 7.06 -10.08
N LEU A 47 -19.42 6.61 -11.28
CA LEU A 47 -18.47 6.14 -12.29
C LEU A 47 -17.49 7.23 -12.76
N ASP A 48 -17.83 8.50 -12.65
CA ASP A 48 -16.91 9.59 -12.98
C ASP A 48 -15.79 9.72 -11.92
N ALA A 49 -16.08 9.39 -10.67
CA ALA A 49 -15.04 9.31 -9.64
C ALA A 49 -14.03 8.18 -9.95
N TYR A 50 -14.51 6.99 -10.39
CA TYR A 50 -13.61 5.92 -10.85
C TYR A 50 -12.73 6.37 -12.02
N LYS A 51 -13.32 6.97 -13.06
CA LYS A 51 -12.56 7.46 -14.22
C LYS A 51 -11.49 8.46 -13.80
N LYS A 52 -11.85 9.49 -13.02
CA LYS A 52 -10.92 10.52 -12.55
C LYS A 52 -9.78 9.93 -11.74
N THR A 53 -10.08 8.99 -10.84
CA THR A 53 -9.07 8.34 -10.01
C THR A 53 -8.12 7.52 -10.85
N MET A 54 -8.62 6.68 -11.78
CA MET A 54 -7.77 5.87 -12.64
C MET A 54 -6.96 6.70 -13.64
N GLU A 55 -7.51 7.83 -14.14
CA GLU A 55 -6.76 8.78 -14.96
C GLU A 55 -5.64 9.48 -14.17
N ALA A 56 -5.92 9.91 -12.94
CA ALA A 56 -4.92 10.53 -12.06
C ALA A 56 -3.82 9.52 -11.69
N ALA A 57 -4.19 8.27 -11.40
CA ALA A 57 -3.26 7.18 -11.12
C ALA A 57 -2.34 6.90 -12.32
N ALA A 58 -2.90 6.75 -13.52
CA ALA A 58 -2.12 6.50 -14.74
C ALA A 58 -1.19 7.68 -15.09
N TRP A 59 -1.65 8.92 -14.89
CA TRP A 59 -0.82 10.11 -15.04
C TRP A 59 0.35 10.09 -14.06
N PHE A 60 0.10 9.80 -12.80
CA PHE A 60 1.11 9.75 -11.75
C PHE A 60 2.13 8.64 -11.99
N ALA A 61 1.67 7.44 -12.37
CA ALA A 61 2.50 6.32 -12.77
C ALA A 61 3.46 6.68 -13.92
N LYS A 62 2.94 7.34 -14.95
CA LYS A 62 3.75 7.80 -16.09
C LYS A 62 4.80 8.84 -15.69
N LYS A 63 4.43 9.80 -14.82
CA LYS A 63 5.34 10.87 -14.37
C LYS A 63 6.50 10.32 -13.54
N TYR A 64 6.23 9.33 -12.70
CA TYR A 64 7.19 8.79 -11.72
C TYR A 64 7.68 7.38 -12.06
N LYS A 65 7.50 6.88 -13.31
CA LYS A 65 7.78 5.50 -13.72
C LYS A 65 9.13 4.93 -13.26
N ASP A 66 10.16 5.77 -13.17
CA ASP A 66 11.51 5.36 -12.78
C ASP A 66 11.75 5.48 -11.25
N ARG A 67 10.75 5.97 -10.52
CA ARG A 67 10.82 6.25 -9.07
C ARG A 67 9.52 5.91 -8.36
N ILE A 68 8.84 4.85 -8.78
CA ILE A 68 7.58 4.40 -8.18
C ILE A 68 7.56 2.89 -8.04
N VAL A 69 7.02 2.41 -6.94
CA VAL A 69 6.58 1.03 -6.76
C VAL A 69 5.08 1.04 -6.54
N TRP A 70 4.38 0.18 -7.27
CA TRP A 70 2.93 0.10 -7.20
C TRP A 70 2.50 -1.23 -6.60
N LEU A 71 1.65 -1.19 -5.57
CA LEU A 71 1.10 -2.39 -4.96
C LEU A 71 -0.40 -2.50 -5.23
N TYR A 72 -0.89 -3.74 -5.27
CA TYR A 72 -2.31 -4.03 -5.24
C TYR A 72 -2.85 -3.91 -3.81
N GLY A 73 -4.03 -3.31 -3.68
CA GLY A 73 -4.91 -3.53 -2.56
C GLY A 73 -5.93 -4.63 -2.84
N ASN A 74 -6.72 -4.98 -1.85
CA ASN A 74 -7.76 -6.00 -2.01
C ASN A 74 -8.89 -5.53 -2.96
N HIS A 75 -9.14 -4.23 -3.04
CA HIS A 75 -10.17 -3.68 -3.93
C HIS A 75 -9.81 -3.86 -5.40
N GLU A 76 -8.58 -3.63 -5.84
CA GLU A 76 -8.18 -3.91 -7.23
C GLU A 76 -8.29 -5.38 -7.59
N ILE A 77 -7.90 -6.28 -6.69
CA ILE A 77 -7.98 -7.73 -6.92
C ILE A 77 -9.42 -8.18 -7.13
N ALA A 78 -10.39 -7.56 -6.44
CA ALA A 78 -11.81 -7.85 -6.62
C ALA A 78 -12.32 -7.53 -8.04
N TYR A 79 -11.69 -6.61 -8.77
CA TYR A 79 -12.01 -6.33 -10.18
C TYR A 79 -11.25 -7.22 -11.16
N ILE A 80 -10.09 -7.75 -10.76
CA ILE A 80 -9.28 -8.64 -11.61
C ILE A 80 -9.85 -10.06 -11.59
N ASP A 81 -10.32 -10.54 -10.46
CA ASP A 81 -10.88 -11.88 -10.26
C ASP A 81 -12.24 -11.83 -9.55
N GLU A 82 -13.21 -11.18 -10.17
CA GLU A 82 -14.56 -10.97 -9.64
C GLU A 82 -15.29 -12.26 -9.22
N LYS A 83 -14.93 -13.39 -9.83
CA LYS A 83 -15.56 -14.68 -9.51
C LYS A 83 -15.18 -15.20 -8.13
N ASN A 84 -13.95 -14.97 -7.71
CA ASN A 84 -13.35 -15.61 -6.56
C ASN A 84 -13.02 -14.61 -5.45
N CYS A 85 -12.88 -13.34 -5.81
CA CYS A 85 -12.42 -12.28 -4.92
C CYS A 85 -13.47 -11.16 -4.88
N MET A 86 -14.25 -11.09 -3.81
CA MET A 86 -15.28 -10.07 -3.62
C MET A 86 -14.98 -9.25 -2.35
N CYS A 87 -15.08 -7.93 -2.45
CA CYS A 87 -14.97 -7.03 -1.29
C CYS A 87 -16.19 -6.11 -1.17
N SER A 88 -16.33 -5.48 0.00
CA SER A 88 -17.39 -4.50 0.23
C SER A 88 -17.17 -3.25 -0.64
N GLY A 89 -18.25 -2.66 -1.13
CA GLY A 89 -18.17 -1.48 -1.99
C GLY A 89 -17.88 -1.74 -3.47
N HIS A 90 -17.63 -3.00 -3.86
CA HIS A 90 -17.41 -3.37 -5.26
C HIS A 90 -18.59 -2.94 -6.15
N ASN A 91 -18.29 -2.28 -7.27
CA ASN A 91 -19.25 -1.81 -8.25
C ASN A 91 -18.97 -2.45 -9.62
N SER A 92 -19.73 -3.48 -9.98
CA SER A 92 -19.55 -4.19 -11.26
C SER A 92 -19.67 -3.31 -12.51
N ASN A 93 -20.36 -2.16 -12.43
CA ASN A 93 -20.40 -1.21 -13.53
C ASN A 93 -19.08 -0.48 -13.75
N ALA A 94 -18.17 -0.49 -12.77
CA ALA A 94 -16.84 0.14 -12.86
C ALA A 94 -15.75 -0.83 -13.34
N THR A 95 -16.04 -2.13 -13.51
CA THR A 95 -15.05 -3.17 -13.83
C THR A 95 -14.18 -2.82 -15.04
N GLU A 96 -14.80 -2.39 -16.15
CA GLU A 96 -14.05 -2.01 -17.35
C GLU A 96 -13.14 -0.79 -17.11
N ILE A 97 -13.64 0.21 -16.39
CA ILE A 97 -12.89 1.43 -16.04
C ILE A 97 -11.66 1.08 -15.22
N VAL A 98 -11.83 0.24 -14.18
CA VAL A 98 -10.75 -0.15 -13.29
C VAL A 98 -9.71 -0.98 -14.04
N ASN A 99 -10.13 -2.01 -14.78
CA ASN A 99 -9.21 -2.88 -15.52
C ASN A 99 -8.44 -2.13 -16.61
N GLU A 100 -9.09 -1.20 -17.31
CA GLU A 100 -8.41 -0.34 -18.28
C GLU A 100 -7.41 0.62 -17.60
N GLY A 101 -7.77 1.19 -16.45
CA GLY A 101 -6.88 2.02 -15.65
C GLY A 101 -5.64 1.27 -15.16
N LEU A 102 -5.82 0.07 -14.60
CA LEU A 102 -4.71 -0.80 -14.18
C LEU A 102 -3.81 -1.19 -15.37
N LYS A 103 -4.43 -1.45 -16.54
CA LYS A 103 -3.67 -1.69 -17.76
C LYS A 103 -2.81 -0.48 -18.13
N ARG A 104 -3.34 0.74 -18.09
CA ARG A 104 -2.57 1.97 -18.38
C ARG A 104 -1.39 2.17 -17.44
N ILE A 105 -1.54 1.80 -16.15
CA ILE A 105 -0.43 1.81 -15.17
C ILE A 105 0.66 0.81 -15.60
N LYS A 106 0.29 -0.39 -16.03
CA LYS A 106 1.24 -1.40 -16.52
C LYS A 106 1.88 -1.02 -17.87
N ASP A 107 1.14 -0.37 -18.75
CA ASP A 107 1.61 0.03 -20.10
C ASP A 107 2.78 1.04 -20.06
N VAL A 108 3.04 1.70 -18.93
CA VAL A 108 4.24 2.54 -18.74
C VAL A 108 5.48 1.75 -18.31
N GLY A 109 5.39 0.43 -18.22
CA GLY A 109 6.48 -0.48 -17.85
C GLY A 109 6.56 -0.78 -16.35
N LEU A 110 5.47 -0.59 -15.61
CA LEU A 110 5.40 -0.90 -14.18
C LEU A 110 4.76 -2.27 -13.95
N ASP A 111 5.38 -3.06 -13.08
CA ASP A 111 4.71 -4.19 -12.46
C ASP A 111 3.93 -3.70 -11.24
N ILE A 112 2.72 -4.25 -11.05
CA ILE A 112 1.94 -4.03 -9.83
C ILE A 112 2.13 -5.26 -8.95
N LEU A 113 2.74 -5.07 -7.79
CA LEU A 113 3.14 -6.12 -6.87
C LEU A 113 2.10 -6.27 -5.73
N VAL A 114 2.21 -7.31 -4.92
CA VAL A 114 1.44 -7.47 -3.68
C VAL A 114 2.27 -6.99 -2.47
N ALA A 115 3.57 -7.22 -2.52
CA ALA A 115 4.49 -6.77 -1.50
C ALA A 115 5.86 -6.44 -2.10
N THR A 116 6.61 -5.58 -1.43
CA THR A 116 8.00 -5.26 -1.79
C THR A 116 8.84 -5.00 -0.55
N TRP A 117 10.14 -5.22 -0.68
CA TRP A 117 11.13 -4.89 0.34
C TRP A 117 12.12 -3.86 -0.21
N ILE A 118 12.38 -2.79 0.53
CA ILE A 118 13.25 -1.69 0.11
C ILE A 118 14.06 -1.22 1.30
N GLY A 119 15.38 -1.46 1.30
CA GLY A 119 16.30 -0.93 2.29
C GLY A 119 15.96 -1.27 3.76
N GLY A 120 15.42 -2.48 4.03
CA GLY A 120 15.03 -2.90 5.38
C GLY A 120 13.58 -2.59 5.76
N VAL A 121 12.82 -1.93 4.89
CA VAL A 121 11.40 -1.66 5.08
C VAL A 121 10.56 -2.49 4.14
N ILE A 122 9.53 -3.13 4.68
CA ILE A 122 8.52 -3.90 3.93
C ILE A 122 7.32 -3.00 3.66
N PHE A 123 6.85 -3.06 2.43
CA PHE A 123 5.62 -2.40 2.01
C PHE A 123 4.65 -3.46 1.47
N SER A 124 3.44 -3.47 1.97
CA SER A 124 2.33 -4.26 1.46
C SER A 124 1.02 -3.55 1.80
N HIS A 125 -0.07 -3.92 1.13
CA HIS A 125 -1.34 -3.26 1.38
C HIS A 125 -1.78 -3.37 2.84
N ALA A 126 -1.78 -4.58 3.42
CA ALA A 126 -2.32 -4.83 4.76
C ALA A 126 -1.28 -5.23 5.82
N GLY A 127 0.01 -5.38 5.46
CA GLY A 127 1.04 -5.97 6.31
C GLY A 127 1.21 -7.47 6.08
N ILE A 128 2.34 -8.00 6.48
CA ILE A 128 2.65 -9.44 6.40
C ILE A 128 2.61 -10.00 7.82
N SER A 129 1.68 -10.94 8.07
CA SER A 129 1.53 -11.58 9.38
C SER A 129 2.53 -12.72 9.58
N ASP A 130 2.71 -13.15 10.83
CA ASP A 130 3.52 -14.31 11.23
C ASP A 130 2.99 -15.65 10.69
N PHE A 131 1.78 -15.67 10.12
CA PHE A 131 1.28 -16.80 9.31
C PHE A 131 2.28 -17.20 8.21
N TYR A 132 3.03 -16.24 7.69
CA TYR A 132 4.09 -16.45 6.68
C TYR A 132 5.45 -16.83 7.28
N SER A 133 5.57 -17.01 8.61
CA SER A 133 6.83 -17.41 9.27
C SER A 133 7.31 -18.81 8.89
N ASN A 134 6.39 -19.70 8.50
CA ASN A 134 6.68 -21.08 8.08
C ASN A 134 7.25 -21.19 6.66
N ILE A 135 7.77 -20.10 6.10
CA ILE A 135 8.44 -20.11 4.81
C ILE A 135 9.83 -20.73 5.02
N PRO A 136 10.17 -21.86 4.35
CA PRO A 136 11.42 -22.60 4.61
C PRO A 136 12.70 -21.77 4.50
N ALA A 137 12.68 -20.68 3.74
CA ALA A 137 13.82 -19.78 3.62
C ALA A 137 14.15 -19.06 4.94
N LEU A 138 13.18 -18.82 5.82
CA LEU A 138 13.39 -18.14 7.11
C LEU A 138 14.04 -19.08 8.14
N GLU A 139 14.01 -20.39 7.92
CA GLU A 139 14.66 -21.40 8.77
C GLU A 139 16.15 -21.60 8.43
N GLN A 140 16.64 -20.99 7.33
CA GLN A 140 17.97 -21.30 6.76
C GLN A 140 19.09 -20.34 7.18
N ASN A 141 19.01 -19.60 8.28
CA ASN A 141 20.01 -18.59 8.68
C ASN A 141 20.45 -17.65 7.53
N LEU A 142 19.52 -17.28 6.69
CA LEU A 142 19.77 -16.32 5.62
C LEU A 142 19.98 -14.90 6.21
N GLU A 143 20.76 -14.10 5.51
CA GLU A 143 20.78 -12.67 5.79
C GLU A 143 19.35 -12.09 5.65
N PRO A 144 18.94 -11.14 6.50
CA PRO A 144 17.56 -10.62 6.51
C PRO A 144 17.05 -10.22 5.13
N TRP A 145 17.87 -9.58 4.30
CA TRP A 145 17.50 -9.16 2.96
C TRP A 145 17.18 -10.33 2.02
N GLN A 146 17.92 -11.45 2.12
CA GLN A 146 17.68 -12.66 1.31
C GLN A 146 16.34 -13.31 1.71
N GLY A 147 16.05 -13.34 3.00
CA GLY A 147 14.77 -13.84 3.50
C GLY A 147 13.59 -13.01 3.00
N TRP A 148 13.69 -11.68 3.02
CA TRP A 148 12.64 -10.81 2.54
C TRP A 148 12.46 -10.82 1.03
N ASP A 149 13.55 -10.90 0.25
CA ASP A 149 13.46 -11.11 -1.20
C ASP A 149 12.68 -12.38 -1.51
N TYR A 150 12.96 -13.48 -0.80
CA TYR A 150 12.24 -14.73 -0.98
C TYR A 150 10.76 -14.64 -0.57
N VAL A 151 10.46 -14.00 0.56
CA VAL A 151 9.07 -13.82 1.05
C VAL A 151 8.27 -13.00 0.08
N THR A 152 8.78 -11.85 -0.36
CA THR A 152 8.07 -10.97 -1.28
C THR A 152 7.92 -11.59 -2.67
N ASP A 153 8.95 -12.29 -3.18
CA ASP A 153 8.85 -13.03 -4.44
C ASP A 153 7.76 -14.11 -4.36
N LYS A 154 7.76 -14.91 -3.31
CA LYS A 154 6.73 -15.93 -3.11
C LYS A 154 5.32 -15.33 -3.05
N ILE A 155 5.12 -14.23 -2.31
CA ILE A 155 3.85 -13.54 -2.22
C ILE A 155 3.41 -13.03 -3.60
N ASN A 156 4.29 -12.37 -4.32
CA ASN A 156 4.00 -11.80 -5.65
C ASN A 156 3.69 -12.87 -6.72
N ASN A 157 4.20 -14.09 -6.55
CA ASN A 157 3.92 -15.22 -7.44
C ASN A 157 2.76 -16.13 -6.94
N THR A 158 2.12 -15.80 -5.82
CA THR A 158 0.96 -16.54 -5.30
C THR A 158 -0.31 -16.08 -6.04
N ARG A 159 -1.21 -17.03 -6.33
CA ARG A 159 -2.50 -16.71 -6.97
C ARG A 159 -3.37 -15.85 -6.05
N TYR A 160 -4.11 -14.91 -6.60
CA TYR A 160 -4.97 -14.01 -5.82
C TYR A 160 -5.99 -14.75 -4.95
N THR A 161 -6.54 -15.88 -5.43
CA THR A 161 -7.45 -16.73 -4.65
C THR A 161 -6.81 -17.32 -3.40
N GLU A 162 -5.52 -17.59 -3.42
CA GLU A 162 -4.77 -18.08 -2.26
C GLU A 162 -4.42 -16.93 -1.30
N LEU A 163 -4.30 -15.70 -1.82
CA LEU A 163 -4.13 -14.48 -1.02
C LEU A 163 -5.46 -13.93 -0.47
N TRP A 164 -6.61 -14.55 -0.82
CA TRP A 164 -7.92 -14.10 -0.36
C TRP A 164 -8.28 -14.68 1.01
N THR A 165 -7.41 -14.44 1.99
CA THR A 165 -7.52 -14.96 3.37
C THR A 165 -7.23 -13.84 4.37
N PRO A 166 -7.81 -13.90 5.58
CA PRO A 166 -7.64 -12.85 6.60
C PRO A 166 -6.20 -12.62 7.08
N GLN A 167 -5.28 -13.54 6.81
CA GLN A 167 -3.87 -13.42 7.21
C GLN A 167 -2.96 -12.94 6.09
N SER A 168 -3.51 -12.75 4.90
CA SER A 168 -2.72 -12.38 3.71
C SER A 168 -2.30 -10.92 3.72
N PRO A 169 -1.27 -10.54 2.93
CA PRO A 169 -0.86 -9.15 2.76
C PRO A 169 -1.92 -8.21 2.17
N LEU A 170 -3.06 -8.76 1.70
CA LEU A 170 -4.20 -8.00 1.19
C LEU A 170 -5.30 -7.78 2.22
N TRP A 171 -5.35 -8.58 3.30
CA TRP A 171 -6.48 -8.59 4.24
C TRP A 171 -6.07 -8.56 5.71
N TYR A 172 -4.78 -8.68 6.01
CA TYR A 172 -4.32 -8.77 7.38
C TYR A 172 -4.74 -7.54 8.19
N ARG A 173 -5.37 -7.80 9.35
CA ARG A 173 -5.63 -6.79 10.37
C ARG A 173 -4.89 -7.21 11.63
N PRO A 174 -3.94 -6.42 12.11
CA PRO A 174 -3.09 -6.82 13.22
C PRO A 174 -3.90 -7.09 14.48
N ASN A 175 -3.58 -8.17 15.14
CA ASN A 175 -4.20 -8.61 16.40
C ASN A 175 -3.22 -9.51 17.16
N TYR A 176 -3.52 -9.80 18.43
CA TYR A 176 -2.64 -10.59 19.30
C TYR A 176 -2.63 -12.10 19.00
N ILE A 177 -3.42 -12.59 18.05
CA ILE A 177 -3.38 -13.99 17.58
C ILE A 177 -2.39 -14.15 16.45
N TYR A 178 -2.37 -13.18 15.52
CA TYR A 178 -1.46 -13.12 14.38
C TYR A 178 -0.68 -11.82 14.47
N LEU A 179 0.57 -11.90 14.88
CA LEU A 179 1.46 -10.74 14.97
C LEU A 179 2.03 -10.38 13.59
N PRO A 180 2.49 -9.15 13.39
CA PRO A 180 3.28 -8.85 12.20
C PRO A 180 4.55 -9.70 12.15
N LEU A 181 4.87 -10.24 10.97
CA LEU A 181 6.08 -11.01 10.78
C LEU A 181 7.30 -10.13 11.09
N ASN A 182 8.11 -10.55 12.06
CA ASN A 182 9.34 -9.86 12.44
C ASN A 182 10.55 -10.73 12.16
N TYR A 183 11.11 -10.59 10.96
CA TYR A 183 12.32 -11.27 10.54
C TYR A 183 13.42 -10.23 10.30
N GLY A 184 14.55 -10.39 11.00
CA GLY A 184 15.68 -9.48 10.88
C GLY A 184 15.42 -8.05 11.36
N ASN A 185 14.52 -7.85 12.32
CA ASN A 185 14.12 -6.53 12.86
C ASN A 185 13.67 -5.52 11.79
N CYS A 186 12.95 -5.99 10.78
CA CYS A 186 12.41 -5.13 9.73
C CYS A 186 11.28 -4.25 10.24
N LEU A 187 11.12 -3.10 9.61
CA LEU A 187 9.93 -2.25 9.70
C LEU A 187 8.94 -2.65 8.60
N GLN A 188 7.65 -2.70 8.91
CA GLN A 188 6.59 -2.84 7.91
C GLN A 188 5.74 -1.56 7.85
N ILE A 189 5.32 -1.16 6.65
CA ILE A 189 4.37 -0.06 6.44
C ILE A 189 3.20 -0.57 5.61
N ALA A 190 1.98 -0.33 6.10
CA ALA A 190 0.75 -0.80 5.47
C ALA A 190 -0.42 0.18 5.63
N GLY A 191 -1.42 0.06 4.75
CA GLY A 191 -2.73 0.71 4.79
C GLY A 191 -3.82 -0.20 5.35
N HIS A 192 -4.93 -0.35 4.62
CA HIS A 192 -6.03 -1.33 4.80
C HIS A 192 -6.81 -1.22 6.12
N THR A 193 -6.18 -0.87 7.20
CA THR A 193 -6.81 -0.77 8.52
C THR A 193 -7.02 0.70 8.88
N PRO A 194 -8.24 1.25 8.69
CA PRO A 194 -8.51 2.66 8.93
C PRO A 194 -8.24 3.05 10.37
N SER A 195 -7.52 4.14 10.56
CA SER A 195 -7.21 4.70 11.87
C SER A 195 -7.19 6.24 11.82
N LYS A 196 -7.61 6.88 12.92
CA LYS A 196 -7.65 8.35 12.99
C LYS A 196 -6.27 8.98 12.76
N TYR A 197 -5.24 8.38 13.35
CA TYR A 197 -3.84 8.74 13.20
C TYR A 197 -3.04 7.50 12.85
N PRO A 198 -1.88 7.63 12.17
CA PRO A 198 -0.97 6.50 12.01
C PRO A 198 -0.60 5.92 13.37
N TYR A 199 -0.46 4.60 13.47
CA TYR A 199 -0.06 3.98 14.72
C TYR A 199 0.82 2.75 14.50
N PHE A 200 1.63 2.45 15.50
CA PHE A 200 2.49 1.28 15.54
C PHE A 200 1.79 0.10 16.20
N PHE A 201 1.91 -1.05 15.57
CA PHE A 201 1.59 -2.34 16.18
C PHE A 201 2.80 -3.26 16.02
N HIS A 202 3.63 -3.40 17.07
CA HIS A 202 4.94 -4.03 17.00
C HIS A 202 5.84 -3.35 15.95
N ASN A 203 6.29 -4.10 14.93
CA ASN A 203 7.11 -3.60 13.82
C ASN A 203 6.29 -3.18 12.59
N LEU A 204 4.98 -3.06 12.71
CA LEU A 204 4.07 -2.63 11.64
C LEU A 204 3.53 -1.23 11.94
N VAL A 205 3.65 -0.33 10.98
CA VAL A 205 3.03 1.00 11.00
C VAL A 205 1.83 0.99 10.06
N LEU A 206 0.66 1.31 10.59
CA LEU A 206 -0.59 1.44 9.86
C LEU A 206 -0.85 2.91 9.56
N ILE A 207 -1.03 3.23 8.28
CA ILE A 207 -1.08 4.61 7.79
C ILE A 207 -2.36 4.95 7.01
N ASP A 208 -3.38 4.09 7.02
CA ASP A 208 -4.67 4.40 6.40
C ASP A 208 -5.44 5.43 7.23
N THR A 209 -5.20 6.71 6.94
CA THR A 209 -5.81 7.85 7.63
C THR A 209 -6.69 8.72 6.73
N PHE A 210 -6.94 8.29 5.48
CA PHE A 210 -7.68 9.04 4.47
C PHE A 210 -9.17 8.68 4.40
N TYR A 211 -9.78 8.36 5.52
CA TYR A 211 -11.22 8.15 5.63
C TYR A 211 -11.91 9.32 6.35
N PRO A 212 -13.25 9.43 6.32
CA PRO A 212 -13.96 10.51 7.02
C PRO A 212 -13.66 10.54 8.52
N GLY A 213 -12.99 11.59 8.97
CA GLY A 213 -12.55 11.76 10.36
C GLY A 213 -11.11 11.33 10.65
N GLY A 214 -10.39 10.80 9.68
CA GLY A 214 -8.96 10.54 9.76
C GLY A 214 -8.12 11.80 9.58
N ALA A 215 -6.85 11.75 9.95
CA ALA A 215 -5.93 12.89 9.91
C ALA A 215 -5.45 13.27 8.49
N ASN A 216 -5.68 12.41 7.49
CA ASN A 216 -5.27 12.60 6.09
C ASN A 216 -3.76 12.88 5.94
N LEU A 217 -2.95 11.98 6.47
CA LEU A 217 -1.50 12.11 6.50
C LEU A 217 -0.82 11.16 5.50
N PHE A 218 0.04 11.69 4.66
CA PHE A 218 1.01 10.93 3.89
C PHE A 218 2.18 10.53 4.79
N CYS A 219 2.73 9.35 4.57
CA CYS A 219 3.88 8.86 5.31
C CYS A 219 5.15 9.02 4.47
N VAL A 220 6.24 9.39 5.11
CA VAL A 220 7.58 9.35 4.55
C VAL A 220 8.47 8.53 5.48
N VAL A 221 9.15 7.53 4.95
CA VAL A 221 10.11 6.72 5.70
C VAL A 221 11.50 6.87 5.12
N ASP A 222 12.48 7.05 5.99
CA ASP A 222 13.89 6.87 5.65
C ASP A 222 14.29 5.41 5.84
N THR A 223 14.62 4.71 4.75
CA THR A 223 14.90 3.27 4.80
C THR A 223 16.27 2.92 5.41
N GLU A 224 17.10 3.91 5.73
CA GLU A 224 18.39 3.71 6.37
C GLU A 224 18.30 3.89 7.90
N THR A 225 17.52 4.89 8.33
CA THR A 225 17.36 5.23 9.76
C THR A 225 16.08 4.71 10.37
N TYR A 226 15.11 4.28 9.54
CA TYR A 226 13.73 3.93 9.92
C TYR A 226 12.93 5.09 10.53
N GLU A 227 13.43 6.31 10.36
CA GLU A 227 12.71 7.51 10.79
C GLU A 227 11.45 7.70 9.93
N ILE A 228 10.32 7.94 10.60
CA ILE A 228 9.04 8.20 9.93
C ILE A 228 8.65 9.65 10.15
N THR A 229 8.22 10.31 9.09
CA THR A 229 7.67 11.65 9.09
C THR A 229 6.32 11.62 8.39
N TYR A 230 5.34 12.36 8.90
CA TYR A 230 4.04 12.50 8.25
C TYR A 230 3.92 13.88 7.61
N ILE A 231 3.14 13.96 6.52
CA ILE A 231 2.91 15.21 5.76
C ILE A 231 1.41 15.36 5.54
N ASP A 232 0.87 16.51 5.92
CA ASP A 232 -0.53 16.83 5.69
C ASP A 232 -0.81 17.34 4.26
N ARG A 233 -2.06 17.64 3.96
CA ARG A 233 -2.50 18.12 2.64
C ARG A 233 -1.93 19.48 2.25
N GLU A 234 -1.59 20.30 3.23
CA GLU A 234 -0.98 21.62 3.09
C GLU A 234 0.55 21.56 2.98
N LEU A 235 1.12 20.35 2.98
CA LEU A 235 2.55 20.06 2.94
C LEU A 235 3.31 20.40 4.25
N ASN A 236 2.61 20.52 5.37
CA ASN A 236 3.29 20.65 6.65
C ASN A 236 3.79 19.28 7.12
N LYS A 237 5.01 19.26 7.67
CA LYS A 237 5.51 18.06 8.35
C LYS A 237 4.88 17.97 9.72
N VAL A 238 4.26 16.84 9.99
CA VAL A 238 3.71 16.48 11.28
C VAL A 238 4.64 15.42 11.88
N TYR A 239 5.30 15.76 12.98
CA TYR A 239 6.15 14.80 13.69
C TYR A 239 5.29 14.02 14.67
N ASP A 240 5.56 12.74 14.80
CA ASP A 240 4.97 11.94 15.87
C ASP A 240 5.58 12.42 17.19
N GLU A 241 4.84 13.23 17.94
CA GLU A 241 5.22 13.61 19.31
C GLU A 241 4.95 12.43 20.23
N GLY A 242 5.59 11.26 19.94
CA GLY A 242 5.55 10.02 20.68
C GLY A 242 4.39 9.91 21.67
N ALA A 243 3.46 9.01 21.42
CA ALA A 243 2.47 8.64 22.43
C ALA A 243 3.23 8.09 23.65
N ASP A 244 3.27 8.89 24.71
CA ASP A 244 3.73 8.51 26.06
C ASP A 244 2.93 7.32 26.59
#